data_2d8cf7884ca40793f076d31526ea6d5c
#
_entry.id   2d8cf7884ca40793f076d31526ea6d5c
#
_cell.length_a   1.000
_cell.length_b   1.000
_cell.length_c   1.000
_cell.angle_alpha   90.00
_cell.angle_beta   90.00
_cell.angle_gamma   90.00
#
_symmetry.space_group_name_H-M   'P 1'
#
loop_
_entity.id
_entity.type
_entity.pdbx_description
1 polymer ?
#
loop_
_entity_poly.entity_id
_entity_poly.type
_entity_poly.pdbx_seq_one_letter_code
_entity_poly.pdbx_strand_id
1 'polypeptide(L)'
;MAYKVVEIEGVGEVYAEKLVAAGINSVDDLLAKCAAPAGRKALAEETGISGKLILKWANHADLIRIHGVGPQFAELLEAAGVDTVK
;
A
#
# COMPACT_ATOMS: atom_id res chain seq x y z
N MET A 1 -7.20 -8.51 -9.21
CA MET A 1 -8.13 -7.56 -8.62
C MET A 1 -7.62 -6.14 -8.75
N ALA A 2 -8.42 -5.26 -9.33
CA ALA A 2 -7.91 -3.96 -9.77
C ALA A 2 -8.38 -2.81 -8.87
N TYR A 3 -7.98 -2.83 -7.62
CA TYR A 3 -8.18 -1.67 -6.76
C TYR A 3 -7.11 -0.63 -7.05
N LYS A 4 -7.52 0.63 -7.07
CA LYS A 4 -6.59 1.76 -7.21
C LYS A 4 -5.96 2.07 -5.85
N VAL A 5 -4.75 2.64 -5.85
CA VAL A 5 -4.08 2.98 -4.59
C VAL A 5 -4.89 3.94 -3.73
N VAL A 6 -5.67 4.84 -4.33
CA VAL A 6 -6.51 5.79 -3.60
C VAL A 6 -7.57 5.09 -2.76
N GLU A 7 -7.92 3.85 -3.10
CA GLU A 7 -8.94 3.08 -2.37
C GLU A 7 -8.41 2.47 -1.07
N ILE A 8 -7.09 2.42 -0.90
CA ILE A 8 -6.51 1.96 0.37
C ILE A 8 -6.83 2.97 1.47
N GLU A 9 -7.35 2.48 2.60
CA GLU A 9 -7.68 3.34 3.73
C GLU A 9 -6.46 4.13 4.20
N GLY A 10 -6.63 5.43 4.33
CA GLY A 10 -5.57 6.32 4.81
C GLY A 10 -4.67 6.90 3.72
N VAL A 11 -4.77 6.44 2.47
CA VAL A 11 -3.98 7.01 1.38
C VAL A 11 -4.46 8.42 1.04
N GLY A 12 -5.74 8.56 0.69
CA GLY A 12 -6.28 9.86 0.30
C GLY A 12 -5.72 10.36 -1.04
N GLU A 13 -6.31 11.45 -1.52
CA GLU A 13 -5.97 11.97 -2.84
C GLU A 13 -4.55 12.51 -2.95
N VAL A 14 -4.07 13.20 -1.92
CA VAL A 14 -2.74 13.81 -1.95
C VAL A 14 -1.65 12.77 -2.06
N TYR A 15 -1.73 11.73 -1.24
CA TYR A 15 -0.76 10.64 -1.29
C TYR A 15 -0.91 9.82 -2.58
N ALA A 16 -2.16 9.63 -3.03
CA ALA A 16 -2.41 8.92 -4.29
C ALA A 16 -1.75 9.63 -5.47
N GLU A 17 -1.81 10.96 -5.53
CA GLU A 17 -1.15 11.73 -6.58
C GLU A 17 0.37 11.49 -6.57
N LYS A 18 0.98 11.48 -5.41
CA LYS A 18 2.42 11.23 -5.27
C LYS A 18 2.78 9.82 -5.74
N LEU A 19 1.97 8.85 -5.39
CA LEU A 19 2.19 7.46 -5.80
C LEU A 19 2.04 7.31 -7.31
N VAL A 20 1.01 7.91 -7.89
CA VAL A 20 0.79 7.87 -9.34
C VAL A 20 1.96 8.54 -10.08
N ALA A 21 2.49 9.64 -9.57
CA ALA A 21 3.64 10.30 -10.16
C ALA A 21 4.89 9.40 -10.14
N ALA A 22 4.96 8.47 -9.20
CA ALA A 22 6.05 7.48 -9.11
C ALA A 22 5.75 6.19 -9.87
N GLY A 23 4.63 6.14 -10.61
CA GLY A 23 4.25 4.97 -11.40
C GLY A 23 3.40 3.95 -10.68
N ILE A 24 2.89 4.28 -9.49
CA ILE A 24 2.07 3.39 -8.68
C ILE A 24 0.61 3.79 -8.81
N ASN A 25 -0.15 3.06 -9.61
CA ASN A 25 -1.55 3.36 -9.87
C ASN A 25 -2.52 2.42 -9.15
N SER A 26 -2.15 1.15 -9.03
CA SER A 26 -3.01 0.11 -8.48
C SER A 26 -2.41 -0.50 -7.23
N VAL A 27 -3.24 -1.23 -6.50
CA VAL A 27 -2.80 -2.04 -5.36
C VAL A 27 -1.73 -3.05 -5.80
N ASP A 28 -1.89 -3.62 -6.99
CA ASP A 28 -0.91 -4.57 -7.53
C ASP A 28 0.44 -3.89 -7.80
N ASP A 29 0.42 -2.67 -8.34
CA ASP A 29 1.65 -1.90 -8.57
C ASP A 29 2.36 -1.61 -7.24
N LEU A 30 1.60 -1.21 -6.24
CA LEU A 30 2.14 -0.93 -4.92
C LEU A 30 2.79 -2.18 -4.32
N LEU A 31 2.10 -3.30 -4.40
CA LEU A 31 2.61 -4.55 -3.86
C LEU A 31 3.88 -5.00 -4.57
N ALA A 32 3.90 -4.90 -5.91
CA ALA A 32 5.08 -5.27 -6.70
C ALA A 32 6.30 -4.43 -6.31
N LYS A 33 6.12 -3.13 -6.06
CA LYS A 33 7.21 -2.24 -5.66
C LYS A 33 7.61 -2.43 -4.21
N CYS A 34 6.66 -2.68 -3.32
CA CYS A 34 6.84 -2.55 -1.88
C CYS A 34 6.86 -3.88 -1.13
N ALA A 35 6.86 -5.00 -1.81
CA ALA A 35 6.94 -6.31 -1.16
C ALA A 35 8.26 -6.50 -0.39
N ALA A 36 9.33 -5.91 -0.88
CA ALA A 36 10.65 -5.98 -0.25
C ALA A 36 11.00 -4.64 0.42
N PRO A 37 11.80 -4.65 1.50
CA PRO A 37 12.20 -3.41 2.18
C PRO A 37 12.92 -2.42 1.28
N ALA A 38 13.75 -2.89 0.35
CA ALA A 38 14.48 -2.03 -0.59
C ALA A 38 13.53 -1.22 -1.48
N GLY A 39 12.46 -1.86 -1.97
CA GLY A 39 11.45 -1.18 -2.79
C GLY A 39 10.70 -0.13 -2.00
N ARG A 40 10.34 -0.43 -0.76
CA ARG A 40 9.68 0.53 0.12
C ARG A 40 10.55 1.75 0.39
N LYS A 41 11.83 1.53 0.65
CA LYS A 41 12.79 2.61 0.89
C LYS A 41 12.92 3.50 -0.35
N ALA A 42 13.07 2.90 -1.52
CA ALA A 42 13.18 3.63 -2.78
C ALA A 42 11.94 4.49 -3.02
N LEU A 43 10.75 3.94 -2.80
CA LEU A 43 9.50 4.68 -2.99
C LEU A 43 9.37 5.83 -1.98
N ALA A 44 9.77 5.62 -0.73
CA ALA A 44 9.78 6.67 0.28
C ALA A 44 10.67 7.84 -0.15
N GLU A 45 11.84 7.55 -0.68
CA GLU A 45 12.77 8.58 -1.17
C GLU A 45 12.22 9.33 -2.38
N GLU A 46 11.61 8.60 -3.32
CA GLU A 46 11.03 9.21 -4.53
C GLU A 46 9.85 10.12 -4.22
N THR A 47 9.00 9.73 -3.29
CA THR A 47 7.74 10.42 -3.03
C THR A 47 7.79 11.37 -1.84
N GLY A 48 8.79 11.21 -0.97
CA GLY A 48 8.83 11.93 0.29
C GLY A 48 7.82 11.43 1.32
N ILE A 49 7.17 10.31 1.06
CA ILE A 49 6.21 9.72 1.98
C ILE A 49 6.95 8.89 3.03
N SER A 50 6.48 8.94 4.27
CA SER A 50 7.07 8.16 5.37
C SER A 50 7.11 6.67 5.03
N GLY A 51 8.24 6.02 5.31
CA GLY A 51 8.38 4.57 5.14
C GLY A 51 7.38 3.78 5.97
N LYS A 52 6.97 4.30 7.12
CA LYS A 52 5.94 3.66 7.96
C LYS A 52 4.59 3.61 7.26
N LEU A 53 4.21 4.70 6.59
CA LEU A 53 2.96 4.73 5.84
C LEU A 53 3.02 3.78 4.64
N ILE A 54 4.13 3.77 3.94
CA ILE A 54 4.31 2.87 2.78
C ILE A 54 4.21 1.41 3.24
N LEU A 55 4.84 1.06 4.35
CA LEU A 55 4.76 -0.29 4.91
C LEU A 55 3.32 -0.65 5.27
N LYS A 56 2.60 0.28 5.89
CA LYS A 56 1.19 0.08 6.24
C LYS A 56 0.36 -0.21 5.00
N TRP A 57 0.52 0.60 3.96
CA TRP A 57 -0.25 0.43 2.72
C TRP A 57 0.15 -0.84 1.97
N ALA A 58 1.43 -1.20 2.00
CA ALA A 58 1.89 -2.46 1.41
C ALA A 58 1.24 -3.66 2.11
N ASN A 59 1.11 -3.60 3.43
CA ASN A 59 0.43 -4.63 4.19
C ASN A 59 -1.06 -4.71 3.81
N HIS A 60 -1.72 -3.56 3.67
CA HIS A 60 -3.11 -3.52 3.20
C HIS A 60 -3.25 -4.15 1.82
N ALA A 61 -2.34 -3.81 0.91
CA ALA A 61 -2.35 -4.36 -0.45
C ALA A 61 -2.22 -5.89 -0.43
N ASP A 62 -1.32 -6.39 0.40
CA ASP A 62 -1.11 -7.84 0.52
C ASP A 62 -2.32 -8.54 1.15
N LEU A 63 -2.93 -7.93 2.16
CA LEU A 63 -4.14 -8.47 2.77
C LEU A 63 -5.30 -8.54 1.76
N ILE A 64 -5.46 -7.51 0.95
CA ILE A 64 -6.46 -7.50 -0.12
C ILE A 64 -6.20 -8.65 -1.08
N ARG A 65 -4.95 -8.83 -1.49
CA ARG A 65 -4.58 -9.89 -2.44
C ARG A 65 -4.79 -11.29 -1.86
N ILE A 66 -4.33 -11.51 -0.63
CA ILE A 66 -4.35 -12.85 -0.02
C ILE A 66 -5.78 -13.28 0.35
N HIS A 67 -6.52 -12.37 0.95
CA HIS A 67 -7.84 -12.70 1.50
C HIS A 67 -9.00 -12.40 0.54
N GLY A 68 -8.72 -11.74 -0.58
CA GLY A 68 -9.77 -11.36 -1.53
C GLY A 68 -10.77 -10.38 -0.95
N VAL A 69 -10.35 -9.57 0.02
CA VAL A 69 -11.22 -8.62 0.71
C VAL A 69 -11.03 -7.20 0.19
N GLY A 70 -11.94 -6.31 0.51
CA GLY A 70 -11.83 -4.91 0.14
C GLY A 70 -10.91 -4.12 1.08
N PRO A 71 -10.59 -2.86 0.71
CA PRO A 71 -9.68 -2.03 1.50
C PRO A 71 -10.11 -1.81 2.95
N GLN A 72 -11.40 -1.67 3.19
CA GLN A 72 -11.93 -1.46 4.55
C GLN A 72 -11.70 -2.68 5.43
N PHE A 73 -11.89 -3.87 4.88
CA PHE A 73 -11.67 -5.10 5.64
C PHE A 73 -10.18 -5.32 5.89
N ALA A 74 -9.33 -4.96 4.94
CA ALA A 74 -7.88 -5.02 5.11
C ALA A 74 -7.43 -4.15 6.28
N GLU A 75 -8.01 -2.95 6.43
CA GLU A 75 -7.73 -2.10 7.57
C GLU A 75 -8.12 -2.75 8.90
N LEU A 76 -9.28 -3.38 8.94
CA LEU A 76 -9.72 -4.10 10.14
C LEU A 76 -8.76 -5.24 10.51
N LEU A 77 -8.30 -5.99 9.53
CA LEU A 77 -7.33 -7.07 9.76
C LEU A 77 -6.02 -6.53 10.31
N GLU A 78 -5.52 -5.45 9.74
CA GLU A 78 -4.29 -4.83 10.24
C GLU A 78 -4.46 -4.31 11.67
N ALA A 79 -5.58 -3.66 11.95
CA ALA A 79 -5.89 -3.17 13.30
C ALA A 79 -5.96 -4.31 14.32
N ALA A 80 -6.34 -5.50 13.86
CA ALA A 80 -6.37 -6.71 14.69
C ALA A 80 -5.00 -7.38 14.81
N GLY A 81 -3.95 -6.80 14.22
CA GLY A 81 -2.60 -7.31 14.33
C GLY A 81 -2.17 -8.28 13.24
N VAL A 82 -2.91 -8.35 12.14
CA VAL A 82 -2.56 -9.23 11.01
C VAL A 82 -1.59 -8.52 10.09
N ASP A 83 -0.33 -8.94 10.11
CA ASP A 83 0.74 -8.40 9.26
C ASP A 83 1.26 -9.50 8.34
N THR A 84 1.37 -9.19 7.06
CA THR A 84 1.84 -10.14 6.05
C THR A 84 3.13 -9.69 5.36
N VAL A 85 3.45 -8.41 5.40
CA VAL A 85 4.64 -7.81 4.79
C VAL A 85 5.66 -7.53 5.87
N LYS A 86 6.89 -7.96 5.64
CA LYS A 86 7.99 -7.79 6.60
C LYS A 86 8.89 -6.61 6.28
#